data_1033455ebb182cd9b8b82ca4e09f31c2
#
_entry.id   1033455ebb182cd9b8b82ca4e09f31c2
#
_cell.length_a   1.000
_cell.length_b   1.000
_cell.length_c   1.000
_cell.angle_alpha   90.00
_cell.angle_beta   90.00
_cell.angle_gamma   90.00
#
_symmetry.space_group_name_H-M   'P 1'
#
loop_
_entity.id
_entity.type
_entity.pdbx_description
1 polymer ?
#
loop_
_entity_poly.entity_id
_entity_poly.type
_entity_poly.pdbx_seq_one_letter_code
_entity_poly.pdbx_strand_id
1 'polypeptide(L)'
;RSALKPEPHPHLTIREIKNTNDLLLEMKERVQDYQVLIHSMAVSDYTPVYMTGLDAVEASSNLEEFLSKQNHQAKISSTDEVQVLFLKKTPKIISLVKEWNPAIHLIGFKLLVDVTEDHLIEVARQSLVKNQADLIIANDLTQISAHQHLAIFVEKDRLQTVQTKEEIANLLLEKIHAYDS
;
A
#
# COMPACT_ATOMS: atom_id res chain seq x y z
N ARG A 1 -12.35 -0.21 4.68
CA ARG A 1 -13.46 0.67 4.22
C ARG A 1 -13.13 2.08 4.68
N SER A 2 -12.79 2.99 3.77
CA SER A 2 -12.78 4.40 4.10
C SER A 2 -14.23 4.84 4.33
N ALA A 3 -14.57 5.20 5.55
CA ALA A 3 -15.90 5.70 5.90
C ALA A 3 -16.08 7.16 5.49
N LEU A 4 -14.98 7.87 5.23
CA LEU A 4 -14.98 9.30 4.93
C LEU A 4 -14.65 9.50 3.44
N LYS A 5 -15.58 10.11 2.71
CA LYS A 5 -15.30 10.66 1.38
C LYS A 5 -15.01 12.16 1.54
N PRO A 6 -14.03 12.70 0.82
CA PRO A 6 -13.81 14.14 0.82
C PRO A 6 -15.03 14.87 0.22
N GLU A 7 -15.23 16.12 0.62
CA GLU A 7 -16.24 16.98 0.01
C GLU A 7 -15.96 17.16 -1.49
N PRO A 8 -16.99 17.20 -2.33
CA PRO A 8 -16.82 17.44 -3.76
C PRO A 8 -16.07 18.75 -4.03
N HIS A 9 -15.09 18.70 -4.93
CA HIS A 9 -14.34 19.88 -5.34
C HIS A 9 -14.07 19.83 -6.85
N PRO A 10 -14.09 20.96 -7.60
CA PRO A 10 -13.89 20.97 -9.05
C PRO A 10 -12.59 20.34 -9.54
N HIS A 11 -11.54 20.39 -8.71
CA HIS A 11 -10.22 19.80 -9.01
C HIS A 11 -10.00 18.42 -8.38
N LEU A 12 -11.06 17.79 -7.83
CA LEU A 12 -11.00 16.48 -7.22
C LEU A 12 -11.74 15.43 -8.05
N THR A 13 -11.05 14.44 -8.52
CA THR A 13 -11.63 13.25 -9.17
C THR A 13 -11.47 12.04 -8.25
N ILE A 14 -12.58 11.42 -7.85
CA ILE A 14 -12.59 10.22 -7.02
C ILE A 14 -12.78 9.00 -7.93
N ARG A 15 -11.91 8.00 -7.78
CA ARG A 15 -12.01 6.71 -8.46
C ARG A 15 -12.24 5.62 -7.41
N GLU A 16 -13.28 4.83 -7.61
CA GLU A 16 -13.57 3.69 -6.74
C GLU A 16 -12.85 2.46 -7.26
N ILE A 17 -12.12 1.81 -6.38
CA ILE A 17 -11.41 0.56 -6.63
C ILE A 17 -11.96 -0.52 -5.70
N LYS A 18 -12.05 -1.77 -6.16
CA LYS A 18 -12.59 -2.90 -5.39
C LYS A 18 -11.50 -3.86 -4.92
N ASN A 19 -10.43 -3.94 -5.65
CA ASN A 19 -9.33 -4.88 -5.41
C ASN A 19 -7.99 -4.33 -5.88
N THR A 20 -6.92 -5.08 -5.63
CA THR A 20 -5.55 -4.67 -5.98
C THR A 20 -5.33 -4.57 -7.49
N ASN A 21 -6.02 -5.39 -8.29
CA ASN A 21 -5.90 -5.32 -9.75
C ASN A 21 -6.51 -4.03 -10.31
N ASP A 22 -7.65 -3.59 -9.77
CA ASP A 22 -8.26 -2.31 -10.14
C ASP A 22 -7.30 -1.16 -9.82
N LEU A 23 -6.64 -1.19 -8.65
CA LEU A 23 -5.64 -0.22 -8.27
C LEU A 23 -4.46 -0.21 -9.24
N LEU A 24 -3.95 -1.40 -9.60
CA LEU A 24 -2.84 -1.54 -10.53
C LEU A 24 -3.15 -0.91 -11.90
N LEU A 25 -4.33 -1.20 -12.44
CA LEU A 25 -4.77 -0.70 -13.73
C LEU A 25 -4.98 0.83 -13.73
N GLU A 26 -5.71 1.34 -12.72
CA GLU A 26 -5.95 2.79 -12.57
C GLU A 26 -4.63 3.56 -12.40
N MET A 27 -3.70 3.06 -11.60
CA MET A 27 -2.40 3.70 -11.42
C MET A 27 -1.57 3.68 -12.70
N LYS A 28 -1.48 2.52 -13.36
CA LYS A 28 -0.71 2.38 -14.60
C LYS A 28 -1.21 3.31 -15.71
N GLU A 29 -2.53 3.46 -15.83
CA GLU A 29 -3.15 4.33 -16.84
C GLU A 29 -2.89 5.81 -16.56
N ARG A 30 -2.96 6.22 -15.27
CA ARG A 30 -3.03 7.65 -14.92
C ARG A 30 -1.73 8.26 -14.43
N VAL A 31 -0.80 7.46 -13.97
CA VAL A 31 0.45 7.98 -13.38
C VAL A 31 1.24 8.89 -14.35
N GLN A 32 1.01 8.76 -15.64
CA GLN A 32 1.63 9.59 -16.67
C GLN A 32 1.12 11.05 -16.67
N ASP A 33 -0.09 11.28 -16.16
CA ASP A 33 -0.75 12.57 -16.20
C ASP A 33 -0.44 13.45 -14.96
N TYR A 34 0.34 12.92 -14.02
CA TYR A 34 0.59 13.56 -12.73
C TYR A 34 2.08 13.75 -12.45
N GLN A 35 2.40 14.83 -11.73
CA GLN A 35 3.77 15.16 -11.29
C GLN A 35 4.10 14.56 -9.93
N VAL A 36 3.09 14.34 -9.08
CA VAL A 36 3.26 13.83 -7.71
C VAL A 36 2.28 12.67 -7.47
N LEU A 37 2.78 11.59 -6.88
CA LEU A 37 1.95 10.50 -6.37
C LEU A 37 2.19 10.30 -4.88
N ILE A 38 1.13 10.39 -4.08
CA ILE A 38 1.13 10.03 -2.66
C ILE A 38 0.50 8.65 -2.51
N HIS A 39 1.31 7.63 -2.25
CA HIS A 39 0.85 6.26 -2.04
C HIS A 39 0.72 5.98 -0.53
N SER A 40 -0.42 6.34 0.05
CA SER A 40 -0.73 6.13 1.48
C SER A 40 -1.55 4.86 1.76
N MET A 41 -1.91 4.11 0.72
CA MET A 41 -2.75 2.91 0.84
C MET A 41 -1.95 1.70 1.31
N ALA A 42 -2.49 0.96 2.28
CA ALA A 42 -2.03 -0.38 2.60
C ALA A 42 -2.54 -1.38 1.56
N VAL A 43 -1.64 -1.97 0.79
CA VAL A 43 -1.95 -3.02 -0.18
C VAL A 43 -1.48 -4.35 0.40
N SER A 44 -2.36 -5.36 0.39
CA SER A 44 -2.01 -6.69 0.89
C SER A 44 -0.88 -7.31 0.07
N ASP A 45 0.11 -7.91 0.74
CA ASP A 45 1.23 -8.61 0.09
C ASP A 45 0.80 -9.94 -0.55
N TYR A 46 -0.38 -10.46 -0.18
CA TYR A 46 -0.93 -11.70 -0.71
C TYR A 46 -2.40 -11.57 -1.05
N THR A 47 -2.82 -12.17 -2.15
CA THR A 47 -4.21 -12.24 -2.61
C THR A 47 -4.69 -13.68 -2.55
N PRO A 48 -5.87 -13.97 -1.94
CA PRO A 48 -6.53 -15.27 -2.04
C PRO A 48 -6.82 -15.61 -3.50
N VAL A 49 -6.45 -16.82 -3.92
CA VAL A 49 -6.72 -17.32 -5.27
C VAL A 49 -7.72 -18.47 -5.26
N TYR A 50 -7.60 -19.39 -4.31
CA TYR A 50 -8.46 -20.54 -4.21
C TYR A 50 -8.60 -21.02 -2.77
N MET A 51 -9.76 -21.54 -2.40
CA MET A 51 -10.01 -22.17 -1.12
C MET A 51 -10.74 -23.51 -1.33
N THR A 52 -10.32 -24.53 -0.60
CA THR A 52 -10.90 -25.89 -0.69
C THR A 52 -10.70 -26.64 0.63
N GLY A 53 -11.44 -27.77 0.82
CA GLY A 53 -11.24 -28.64 1.97
C GLY A 53 -9.86 -29.31 2.00
N LEU A 54 -9.40 -29.65 3.19
CA LEU A 54 -8.12 -30.32 3.40
C LEU A 54 -8.04 -31.66 2.65
N ASP A 55 -9.11 -32.47 2.66
CA ASP A 55 -9.16 -33.76 1.98
C ASP A 55 -8.86 -33.66 0.47
N ALA A 56 -9.33 -32.59 -0.18
CA ALA A 56 -9.05 -32.35 -1.59
C ALA A 56 -7.58 -32.01 -1.84
N VAL A 57 -6.93 -31.35 -0.87
CA VAL A 57 -5.49 -31.03 -0.94
C VAL A 57 -4.66 -32.27 -0.70
N GLU A 58 -5.02 -33.12 0.26
CA GLU A 58 -4.32 -34.39 0.56
C GLU A 58 -4.43 -35.40 -0.58
N ALA A 59 -5.55 -35.41 -1.29
CA ALA A 59 -5.76 -36.26 -2.46
C ALA A 59 -5.00 -35.81 -3.72
N SER A 60 -4.49 -34.57 -3.74
CA SER A 60 -3.77 -34.03 -4.90
C SER A 60 -2.28 -34.41 -4.87
N SER A 61 -1.76 -34.80 -6.02
CA SER A 61 -0.32 -35.03 -6.23
C SER A 61 0.44 -33.77 -6.63
N ASN A 62 -0.27 -32.67 -6.96
CA ASN A 62 0.33 -31.41 -7.42
C ASN A 62 -0.41 -30.21 -6.83
N LEU A 63 0.18 -29.58 -5.82
CA LEU A 63 -0.39 -28.40 -5.15
C LEU A 63 -0.47 -27.15 -6.06
N GLU A 64 0.38 -27.05 -7.08
CA GLU A 64 0.38 -25.91 -7.99
C GLU A 64 -0.91 -25.81 -8.82
N GLU A 65 -1.61 -26.94 -9.02
CA GLU A 65 -2.90 -26.92 -9.74
C GLU A 65 -3.93 -26.02 -9.07
N PHE A 66 -3.90 -25.90 -7.72
CA PHE A 66 -4.83 -25.05 -6.98
C PHE A 66 -4.59 -23.54 -7.21
N LEU A 67 -3.38 -23.15 -7.64
CA LEU A 67 -3.05 -21.75 -7.96
C LEU A 67 -3.67 -21.28 -9.28
N SER A 68 -4.12 -22.21 -10.12
CA SER A 68 -4.81 -21.93 -11.40
C SER A 68 -6.34 -22.06 -11.29
N LYS A 69 -6.85 -22.61 -10.19
CA LYS A 69 -8.29 -22.74 -9.93
C LYS A 69 -8.90 -21.41 -9.45
N GLN A 70 -10.19 -21.26 -9.60
CA GLN A 70 -10.95 -20.12 -9.09
C GLN A 70 -12.23 -20.63 -8.40
N ASN A 71 -12.58 -19.99 -7.30
CA ASN A 71 -13.88 -20.23 -6.66
C ASN A 71 -14.95 -19.42 -7.39
N HIS A 72 -15.78 -20.08 -8.17
CA HIS A 72 -16.90 -19.45 -8.89
C HIS A 72 -18.20 -19.42 -8.07
N GLN A 73 -18.23 -20.09 -6.91
CA GLN A 73 -19.42 -20.14 -6.07
C GLN A 73 -19.51 -18.89 -5.19
N ALA A 74 -20.68 -18.29 -5.13
CA ALA A 74 -20.97 -17.13 -4.28
C ALA A 74 -20.88 -17.48 -2.77
N LYS A 75 -20.99 -18.77 -2.42
CA LYS A 75 -20.88 -19.28 -1.06
C LYS A 75 -19.95 -20.49 -1.06
N ILE A 76 -18.93 -20.44 -0.23
CA ILE A 76 -18.05 -21.59 0.02
C ILE A 76 -18.79 -22.59 0.89
N SER A 77 -18.70 -23.88 0.55
CA SER A 77 -19.30 -24.95 1.36
C SER A 77 -18.70 -24.95 2.76
N SER A 78 -19.55 -25.07 3.76
CA SER A 78 -19.14 -25.21 5.17
C SER A 78 -19.19 -26.66 5.64
N THR A 79 -19.14 -27.64 4.72
CA THR A 79 -19.20 -29.06 5.03
C THR A 79 -17.87 -29.62 5.50
N ASP A 80 -16.76 -29.05 5.04
CA ASP A 80 -15.44 -29.51 5.41
C ASP A 80 -15.03 -28.91 6.77
N GLU A 81 -14.53 -29.75 7.66
CA GLU A 81 -14.08 -29.34 8.99
C GLU A 81 -12.85 -28.41 8.93
N VAL A 82 -11.97 -28.63 7.95
CA VAL A 82 -10.76 -27.84 7.72
C VAL A 82 -10.73 -27.31 6.30
N GLN A 83 -10.46 -26.00 6.17
CA GLN A 83 -10.31 -25.34 4.87
C GLN A 83 -8.87 -24.90 4.67
N VAL A 84 -8.34 -25.09 3.46
CA VAL A 84 -7.03 -24.62 3.02
C VAL A 84 -7.21 -23.44 2.06
N LEU A 85 -6.53 -22.34 2.35
CA LEU A 85 -6.55 -21.13 1.54
C LEU A 85 -5.21 -20.97 0.80
N PHE A 86 -5.26 -20.98 -0.52
CA PHE A 86 -4.11 -20.70 -1.36
C PHE A 86 -4.00 -19.20 -1.63
N LEU A 87 -2.83 -18.68 -1.31
CA LEU A 87 -2.51 -17.26 -1.48
C LEU A 87 -1.42 -17.10 -2.55
N LYS A 88 -1.57 -16.10 -3.41
CA LYS A 88 -0.55 -15.70 -4.37
C LYS A 88 -0.01 -14.32 -4.01
N LYS A 89 1.30 -14.14 -4.20
CA LYS A 89 1.93 -12.85 -3.95
C LYS A 89 1.33 -11.76 -4.85
N THR A 90 0.94 -10.66 -4.22
CA THR A 90 0.43 -9.48 -4.92
C THR A 90 1.58 -8.68 -5.53
N PRO A 91 1.46 -8.16 -6.76
CA PRO A 91 2.44 -7.22 -7.30
C PRO A 91 2.62 -6.01 -6.38
N LYS A 92 3.86 -5.60 -6.14
CA LYS A 92 4.15 -4.45 -5.31
C LYS A 92 3.99 -3.17 -6.13
N ILE A 93 2.79 -2.62 -6.16
CA ILE A 93 2.39 -1.53 -7.07
C ILE A 93 3.29 -0.31 -6.94
N ILE A 94 3.65 0.09 -5.71
CA ILE A 94 4.53 1.24 -5.48
C ILE A 94 5.88 1.10 -6.20
N SER A 95 6.41 -0.12 -6.33
CA SER A 95 7.69 -0.36 -7.01
C SER A 95 7.60 -0.22 -8.54
N LEU A 96 6.39 -0.25 -9.12
CA LEU A 96 6.16 -0.10 -10.55
C LEU A 96 5.96 1.35 -10.98
N VAL A 97 5.73 2.26 -10.03
CA VAL A 97 5.39 3.67 -10.32
C VAL A 97 6.47 4.36 -11.13
N LYS A 98 7.73 4.23 -10.71
CA LYS A 98 8.88 4.84 -11.42
C LYS A 98 9.22 4.15 -12.74
N GLU A 99 8.79 2.90 -12.95
CA GLU A 99 8.88 2.24 -14.26
C GLU A 99 7.87 2.84 -15.25
N TRP A 100 6.69 3.20 -14.77
CA TRP A 100 5.65 3.81 -15.60
C TRP A 100 5.89 5.29 -15.85
N ASN A 101 6.29 6.06 -14.82
CA ASN A 101 6.63 7.47 -14.93
C ASN A 101 7.89 7.77 -14.12
N PRO A 102 9.08 7.75 -14.74
CA PRO A 102 10.36 8.03 -14.05
C PRO A 102 10.46 9.44 -13.46
N ALA A 103 9.72 10.40 -14.02
CA ALA A 103 9.76 11.80 -13.61
C ALA A 103 8.84 12.14 -12.41
N ILE A 104 7.90 11.25 -12.07
CA ILE A 104 6.94 11.51 -10.99
C ILE A 104 7.62 11.58 -9.63
N HIS A 105 7.25 12.54 -8.80
CA HIS A 105 7.65 12.58 -7.40
C HIS A 105 6.81 11.57 -6.60
N LEU A 106 7.47 10.51 -6.13
CA LEU A 106 6.83 9.42 -5.42
C LEU A 106 7.00 9.56 -3.91
N ILE A 107 5.88 9.70 -3.22
CA ILE A 107 5.79 9.75 -1.76
C ILE A 107 5.11 8.47 -1.27
N GLY A 108 5.81 7.69 -0.46
CA GLY A 108 5.29 6.45 0.13
C GLY A 108 5.07 6.56 1.63
N PHE A 109 4.27 5.65 2.17
CA PHE A 109 4.07 5.50 3.61
C PHE A 109 4.59 4.16 4.10
N LYS A 110 5.19 4.16 5.28
CA LYS A 110 5.65 2.94 5.95
C LYS A 110 5.17 2.94 7.40
N LEU A 111 4.31 1.96 7.71
CA LEU A 111 3.84 1.72 9.07
C LEU A 111 4.52 0.47 9.62
N LEU A 112 5.12 0.57 10.80
CA LEU A 112 5.60 -0.54 11.59
C LEU A 112 4.86 -0.57 12.94
N VAL A 113 5.13 -1.58 13.76
CA VAL A 113 4.48 -1.76 15.07
C VAL A 113 5.54 -2.11 16.08
N ASP A 114 5.61 -1.31 17.15
CA ASP A 114 6.49 -1.54 18.31
C ASP A 114 7.96 -1.73 17.93
N VAL A 115 8.52 -0.74 17.23
CA VAL A 115 9.91 -0.73 16.78
C VAL A 115 10.68 0.47 17.34
N THR A 116 12.01 0.37 17.39
CA THR A 116 12.86 1.53 17.68
C THR A 116 12.84 2.54 16.54
N GLU A 117 13.07 3.82 16.87
CA GLU A 117 13.14 4.89 15.86
C GLU A 117 14.22 4.60 14.81
N ASP A 118 15.40 4.14 15.24
CA ASP A 118 16.49 3.80 14.33
C ASP A 118 16.07 2.70 13.34
N HIS A 119 15.37 1.66 13.81
CA HIS A 119 14.88 0.60 12.95
C HIS A 119 13.79 1.10 11.99
N LEU A 120 12.90 1.97 12.45
CA LEU A 120 11.86 2.59 11.61
C LEU A 120 12.49 3.40 10.48
N ILE A 121 13.51 4.23 10.80
CA ILE A 121 14.27 5.03 9.81
C ILE A 121 15.00 4.12 8.83
N GLU A 122 15.66 3.07 9.31
CA GLU A 122 16.37 2.11 8.45
C GLU A 122 15.43 1.47 7.42
N VAL A 123 14.28 0.95 7.87
CA VAL A 123 13.29 0.32 6.99
C VAL A 123 12.69 1.34 6.01
N ALA A 124 12.48 2.58 6.44
CA ALA A 124 12.02 3.65 5.55
C ALA A 124 13.07 3.98 4.48
N ARG A 125 14.37 4.06 4.81
CA ARG A 125 15.48 4.25 3.84
C ARG A 125 15.57 3.09 2.85
N GLN A 126 15.43 1.85 3.31
CA GLN A 126 15.37 0.68 2.42
C GLN A 126 14.18 0.77 1.45
N SER A 127 13.01 1.20 1.95
CA SER A 127 11.82 1.41 1.12
C SER A 127 12.02 2.53 0.10
N LEU A 128 12.65 3.64 0.50
CA LEU A 128 12.97 4.77 -0.37
C LEU A 128 13.84 4.32 -1.55
N VAL A 129 14.92 3.60 -1.28
CA VAL A 129 15.83 3.08 -2.32
C VAL A 129 15.14 2.06 -3.20
N LYS A 130 14.47 1.07 -2.59
CA LYS A 130 13.81 -0.03 -3.31
C LYS A 130 12.73 0.43 -4.29
N ASN A 131 11.95 1.44 -3.91
CA ASN A 131 10.86 1.96 -4.72
C ASN A 131 11.27 3.18 -5.55
N GLN A 132 12.52 3.62 -5.45
CA GLN A 132 13.01 4.88 -6.04
C GLN A 132 12.12 6.07 -5.63
N ALA A 133 11.61 6.04 -4.39
CA ALA A 133 10.75 7.09 -3.87
C ALA A 133 11.57 8.33 -3.49
N ASP A 134 10.94 9.49 -3.60
CA ASP A 134 11.56 10.78 -3.24
C ASP A 134 11.42 11.04 -1.74
N LEU A 135 10.34 10.50 -1.14
CA LEU A 135 10.02 10.63 0.28
C LEU A 135 9.30 9.38 0.80
N ILE A 136 9.69 8.94 1.99
CA ILE A 136 8.91 7.95 2.77
C ILE A 136 8.49 8.59 4.09
N ILE A 137 7.19 8.54 4.39
CA ILE A 137 6.63 8.95 5.68
C ILE A 137 6.49 7.70 6.54
N ALA A 138 7.31 7.62 7.58
CA ALA A 138 7.40 6.45 8.46
C ALA A 138 6.68 6.69 9.78
N ASN A 139 5.87 5.72 10.22
CA ASN A 139 5.10 5.76 11.44
C ASN A 139 5.27 4.47 12.23
N ASP A 140 5.26 4.57 13.55
CA ASP A 140 5.02 3.43 14.44
C ASP A 140 3.59 3.49 14.95
N LEU A 141 2.84 2.38 14.80
CA LEU A 141 1.44 2.30 15.24
C LEU A 141 1.27 2.59 16.73
N THR A 142 2.26 2.23 17.57
CA THR A 142 2.23 2.47 19.02
C THR A 142 2.34 3.95 19.36
N GLN A 143 2.86 4.78 18.46
CA GLN A 143 2.98 6.24 18.61
C GLN A 143 1.79 6.99 18.00
N ILE A 144 0.70 6.27 17.67
CA ILE A 144 -0.52 6.86 17.12
C ILE A 144 -1.64 6.78 18.16
N SER A 145 -2.23 7.94 18.47
CA SER A 145 -3.38 8.07 19.35
C SER A 145 -4.42 9.04 18.78
N ALA A 146 -5.46 9.36 19.56
CA ALA A 146 -6.46 10.35 19.15
C ALA A 146 -5.86 11.76 18.94
N HIS A 147 -4.79 12.11 19.68
CA HIS A 147 -4.20 13.45 19.71
C HIS A 147 -2.77 13.50 19.19
N GLN A 148 -2.15 12.37 18.94
CA GLN A 148 -0.77 12.24 18.49
C GLN A 148 -0.68 11.32 17.28
N HIS A 149 0.12 11.71 16.30
CA HIS A 149 0.41 10.89 15.13
C HIS A 149 1.85 11.16 14.69
N LEU A 150 2.78 10.64 15.50
CA LEU A 150 4.20 10.83 15.22
C LEU A 150 4.55 10.22 13.85
N ALA A 151 5.21 11.02 13.02
CA ALA A 151 5.69 10.62 11.72
C ALA A 151 7.08 11.17 11.45
N ILE A 152 7.91 10.37 10.79
CA ILE A 152 9.24 10.74 10.33
C ILE A 152 9.24 10.81 8.81
N PHE A 153 9.52 11.98 8.27
CA PHE A 153 9.73 12.22 6.84
C PHE A 153 11.18 11.85 6.50
N VAL A 154 11.35 10.79 5.74
CA VAL A 154 12.65 10.25 5.37
C VAL A 154 12.91 10.53 3.91
N GLU A 155 13.80 11.47 3.63
CA GLU A 155 14.37 11.78 2.32
C GLU A 155 15.80 11.21 2.25
N LYS A 156 16.43 11.27 1.10
CA LYS A 156 17.78 10.75 0.89
C LYS A 156 18.78 11.25 1.94
N ASP A 157 18.81 12.57 2.17
CA ASP A 157 19.82 13.23 3.01
C ASP A 157 19.18 14.03 4.17
N ARG A 158 17.87 13.90 4.39
CA ARG A 158 17.14 14.69 5.38
C ARG A 158 16.12 13.85 6.15
N LEU A 159 16.00 14.15 7.43
CA LEU A 159 14.94 13.64 8.32
C LEU A 159 14.19 14.82 8.94
N GLN A 160 12.88 14.73 9.01
CA GLN A 160 12.02 15.69 9.71
C GLN A 160 10.95 14.93 10.47
N THR A 161 10.76 15.24 11.75
CA THR A 161 9.74 14.62 12.60
C THR A 161 8.61 15.59 12.84
N VAL A 162 7.39 15.08 12.78
CA VAL A 162 6.14 15.80 13.08
C VAL A 162 5.27 14.97 14.02
N GLN A 163 4.36 15.61 14.75
CA GLN A 163 3.65 15.00 15.87
C GLN A 163 2.16 14.78 15.59
N THR A 164 1.59 15.44 14.61
CA THR A 164 0.15 15.44 14.36
C THR A 164 -0.18 15.21 12.87
N LYS A 165 -1.42 14.78 12.60
CA LYS A 165 -1.91 14.63 11.22
C LYS A 165 -1.92 15.97 10.46
N GLU A 166 -2.19 17.05 11.14
CA GLU A 166 -2.17 18.40 10.56
C GLU A 166 -0.76 18.80 10.15
N GLU A 167 0.23 18.57 11.03
CA GLU A 167 1.65 18.81 10.70
C GLU A 167 2.12 17.93 9.53
N ILE A 168 1.69 16.64 9.49
CA ILE A 168 1.97 15.77 8.34
C ILE A 168 1.43 16.40 7.05
N ALA A 169 0.16 16.84 7.05
CA ALA A 169 -0.48 17.42 5.88
C ALA A 169 0.20 18.73 5.44
N ASN A 170 0.54 19.60 6.38
CA ASN A 170 1.20 20.89 6.08
C ASN A 170 2.60 20.65 5.51
N LEU A 171 3.40 19.80 6.12
CA LEU A 171 4.74 19.49 5.62
C LEU A 171 4.70 18.78 4.25
N LEU A 172 3.70 17.91 4.01
CA LEU A 172 3.47 17.33 2.69
C LEU A 172 3.19 18.40 1.63
N LEU A 173 2.33 19.36 1.93
CA LEU A 173 2.03 20.46 1.00
C LEU A 173 3.26 21.32 0.70
N GLU A 174 4.08 21.64 1.71
CA GLU A 174 5.35 22.34 1.52
C GLU A 174 6.30 21.57 0.58
N LYS A 175 6.42 20.24 0.77
CA LYS A 175 7.25 19.38 -0.08
C LYS A 175 6.72 19.35 -1.53
N ILE A 176 5.41 19.22 -1.72
CA ILE A 176 4.80 19.20 -3.05
C ILE A 176 5.05 20.53 -3.77
N HIS A 177 4.86 21.66 -3.10
CA HIS A 177 5.14 22.98 -3.70
C HIS A 177 6.62 23.14 -4.08
N ALA A 178 7.54 22.54 -3.32
CA ALA A 178 8.97 22.58 -3.65
C ALA A 178 9.33 21.74 -4.89
N TYR A 179 8.52 20.77 -5.28
CA TYR A 179 8.72 20.00 -6.52
C TYR A 179 8.29 20.80 -7.77
N ASP A 180 7.42 21.79 -7.62
CA ASP A 180 6.93 22.63 -8.71
C ASP A 180 7.83 23.86 -8.97
N SER A 181 8.90 24.03 -8.16
CA SER A 181 9.81 25.21 -8.21
C SER A 181 11.11 24.87 -8.91
#